data_0082f1e3905f4cbf19f1f227586c4432
#
_entry.id   0082f1e3905f4cbf19f1f227586c4432
#
_cell.length_a   1.000
_cell.length_b   1.000
_cell.length_c   1.000
_cell.angle_alpha   90.00
_cell.angle_beta   90.00
_cell.angle_gamma   90.00
#
_symmetry.space_group_name_H-M   'P 1'
#
loop_
_entity.id
_entity.type
_entity.pdbx_description
1 polymer ?
#
loop_
_entity_poly.entity_id
_entity_poly.type
_entity_poly.pdbx_seq_one_letter_code
_entity_poly.pdbx_strand_id
1 'polypeptide(L)'
;MRMPRRRALVAGAALVAGALVGARVAAQSPRVIPVVARKFVFIPSEIRLKKGETVTLELTAPEVVMGFNAPDFKVRADIIPGTVSKLTFTPDKTGTFTFLCDIFCGDGHEQMSGTLVVT
;
A
#
# COMPACT_ATOMS: atom_id res chain seq x y z
N MET A 1 27.66 -35.19 -40.45
CA MET A 1 26.72 -34.28 -41.08
C MET A 1 25.38 -34.15 -40.36
N ARG A 2 24.95 -35.16 -39.65
CA ARG A 2 23.64 -35.16 -38.99
C ARG A 2 23.62 -34.56 -37.58
N MET A 3 24.77 -34.44 -36.95
CA MET A 3 24.91 -33.97 -35.56
C MET A 3 24.62 -32.49 -35.30
N PRO A 4 24.88 -31.56 -36.21
CA PRO A 4 24.59 -30.14 -35.94
C PRO A 4 23.11 -29.81 -35.76
N ARG A 5 22.22 -30.57 -36.38
CA ARG A 5 20.79 -30.33 -36.27
C ARG A 5 20.21 -30.63 -34.88
N ARG A 6 20.75 -31.67 -34.23
CA ARG A 6 20.30 -32.06 -32.89
C ARG A 6 20.74 -31.07 -31.82
N ARG A 7 21.90 -30.46 -31.99
CA ARG A 7 22.40 -29.44 -31.04
C ARG A 7 21.59 -28.16 -31.07
N ALA A 8 21.11 -27.74 -32.22
CA ALA A 8 20.27 -26.56 -32.35
C ALA A 8 18.92 -26.70 -31.65
N LEU A 9 18.31 -27.89 -31.66
CA LEU A 9 17.06 -28.16 -30.99
C LEU A 9 17.17 -28.11 -29.47
N VAL A 10 18.26 -28.57 -28.90
CA VAL A 10 18.52 -28.55 -27.46
C VAL A 10 18.71 -27.11 -26.97
N ALA A 11 19.39 -26.26 -27.72
CA ALA A 11 19.57 -24.86 -27.38
C ALA A 11 18.23 -24.07 -27.33
N GLY A 12 17.33 -24.37 -28.26
CA GLY A 12 16.01 -23.75 -28.30
C GLY A 12 15.15 -24.08 -27.06
N ALA A 13 15.18 -25.32 -26.61
CA ALA A 13 14.42 -25.74 -25.43
C ALA A 13 14.93 -25.08 -24.16
N ALA A 14 16.22 -24.87 -24.00
CA ALA A 14 16.80 -24.19 -22.84
C ALA A 14 16.37 -22.72 -22.74
N LEU A 15 16.27 -22.02 -23.87
CA LEU A 15 15.83 -20.63 -23.90
C LEU A 15 14.36 -20.45 -23.44
N VAL A 16 13.50 -21.38 -23.84
CA VAL A 16 12.07 -21.33 -23.44
C VAL A 16 11.92 -21.53 -21.93
N ALA A 17 12.65 -22.45 -21.34
CA ALA A 17 12.61 -22.69 -19.90
C ALA A 17 13.10 -21.48 -19.10
N GLY A 18 14.12 -20.77 -19.56
CA GLY A 18 14.62 -19.55 -18.91
C GLY A 18 13.61 -18.43 -18.94
N ALA A 19 12.86 -18.23 -20.02
CA ALA A 19 11.83 -17.19 -20.12
C ALA A 19 10.67 -17.44 -19.14
N LEU A 20 10.23 -18.67 -18.94
CA LEU A 20 9.17 -19.03 -18.00
C LEU A 20 9.56 -18.78 -16.55
N VAL A 21 10.79 -19.07 -16.17
CA VAL A 21 11.31 -18.81 -14.81
C VAL A 21 11.39 -17.30 -14.55
N GLY A 22 11.84 -16.50 -15.51
CA GLY A 22 11.93 -15.05 -15.40
C GLY A 22 10.56 -14.40 -15.17
N ALA A 23 9.50 -14.90 -15.80
CA ALA A 23 8.15 -14.36 -15.63
C ALA A 23 7.57 -14.55 -14.23
N ARG A 24 8.01 -15.57 -13.50
CA ARG A 24 7.53 -15.84 -12.13
C ARG A 24 8.17 -14.98 -11.05
N VAL A 25 9.31 -14.37 -11.34
CA VAL A 25 10.09 -13.58 -10.38
C VAL A 25 9.59 -12.15 -10.25
N ALA A 26 8.71 -11.69 -11.14
CA ALA A 26 8.12 -10.37 -11.09
C ALA A 26 7.07 -10.28 -9.96
N ALA A 27 7.53 -10.38 -8.70
CA ALA A 27 6.68 -10.18 -7.53
C ALA A 27 6.32 -8.71 -7.41
N GLN A 28 5.05 -8.42 -7.10
CA GLN A 28 4.58 -7.07 -6.91
C GLN A 28 4.96 -6.56 -5.53
N SER A 29 5.62 -5.39 -5.47
CA SER A 29 5.83 -4.66 -4.24
C SER A 29 4.51 -4.04 -3.78
N PRO A 30 4.30 -3.84 -2.46
CA PRO A 30 3.13 -3.11 -1.96
C PRO A 30 3.06 -1.71 -2.59
N ARG A 31 1.86 -1.31 -2.97
CA ARG A 31 1.63 0.06 -3.44
C ARG A 31 1.80 1.03 -2.27
N VAL A 32 2.54 2.10 -2.50
CA VAL A 32 2.81 3.13 -1.49
C VAL A 32 1.91 4.34 -1.74
N ILE A 33 1.22 4.78 -0.70
CA ILE A 33 0.32 5.93 -0.76
C ILE A 33 0.76 6.92 0.31
N PRO A 34 1.26 8.11 -0.06
CA PRO A 34 1.56 9.16 0.90
C PRO A 34 0.28 9.80 1.42
N VAL A 35 0.21 10.00 2.74
CA VAL A 35 -0.91 10.67 3.41
C VAL A 35 -0.35 11.70 4.38
N VAL A 36 -0.77 12.93 4.21
CA VAL A 36 -0.39 14.04 5.10
C VAL A 36 -1.54 14.31 6.07
N ALA A 37 -1.24 14.31 7.36
CA ALA A 37 -2.19 14.68 8.42
C ALA A 37 -1.86 16.08 8.92
N ARG A 38 -2.71 17.04 8.56
CA ARG A 38 -2.65 18.42 9.05
C ARG A 38 -3.82 18.71 9.97
N LYS A 39 -3.78 19.81 10.67
CA LYS A 39 -4.95 20.31 11.42
C LYS A 39 -6.01 20.78 10.42
N PHE A 40 -6.99 20.17 10.28
CA PHE A 40 -7.81 19.08 10.79
C PHE A 40 -8.28 18.27 9.59
N VAL A 41 -7.37 17.90 8.74
CA VAL A 41 -7.63 17.20 7.47
C VAL A 41 -6.58 16.13 7.21
N PHE A 42 -7.00 15.10 6.50
CA PHE A 42 -6.06 14.16 5.85
C PHE A 42 -5.99 14.49 4.36
N ILE A 43 -4.78 14.43 3.80
CA ILE A 43 -4.55 14.68 2.39
C ILE A 43 -3.81 13.47 1.78
N PRO A 44 -4.43 12.70 0.91
CA PRO A 44 -5.82 12.78 0.46
C PRO A 44 -6.83 12.37 1.54
N SER A 45 -8.03 12.89 1.46
CA SER A 45 -9.12 12.53 2.37
C SER A 45 -9.91 11.30 1.90
N GLU A 46 -9.76 10.92 0.64
CA GLU A 46 -10.31 9.69 0.09
C GLU A 46 -9.18 8.84 -0.47
N ILE A 47 -9.08 7.61 -0.01
CA ILE A 47 -8.07 6.66 -0.45
C ILE A 47 -8.75 5.47 -1.11
N ARG A 48 -8.43 5.22 -2.37
CA ARG A 48 -9.01 4.12 -3.13
C ARG A 48 -8.11 2.90 -3.10
N LEU A 49 -8.66 1.79 -2.67
CA LEU A 49 -7.97 0.53 -2.48
C LEU A 49 -8.68 -0.60 -3.21
N LYS A 50 -7.96 -1.69 -3.42
CA LYS A 50 -8.52 -2.93 -3.94
C LYS A 50 -8.47 -4.02 -2.89
N LYS A 51 -9.56 -4.76 -2.74
CA LYS A 51 -9.59 -5.93 -1.87
C LYS A 51 -8.48 -6.91 -2.25
N GLY A 52 -7.72 -7.35 -1.27
CA GLY A 52 -6.62 -8.30 -1.46
C GLY A 52 -5.30 -7.68 -1.91
N GLU A 53 -5.27 -6.39 -2.22
CA GLU A 53 -4.04 -5.69 -2.60
C GLU A 53 -3.37 -5.10 -1.35
N THR A 54 -2.14 -5.55 -1.07
CA THR A 54 -1.36 -4.99 0.04
C THR A 54 -0.91 -3.57 -0.28
N VAL A 55 -1.12 -2.66 0.64
CA VAL A 55 -0.73 -1.25 0.50
C VAL A 55 0.09 -0.81 1.71
N THR A 56 0.98 0.15 1.49
CA THR A 56 1.71 0.84 2.55
C THR A 56 1.33 2.31 2.52
N LEU A 57 0.77 2.79 3.62
CA LEU A 57 0.54 4.21 3.80
C LEU A 57 1.79 4.83 4.41
N GLU A 58 2.30 5.88 3.79
CA GLU A 58 3.38 6.69 4.34
C GLU A 58 2.77 7.94 4.96
N LEU A 59 2.69 7.94 6.28
CA LEU A 59 1.98 8.95 7.06
C LEU A 59 2.96 10.00 7.59
N THR A 60 2.62 11.26 7.37
CA THR A 60 3.37 12.39 7.90
C THR A 60 2.44 13.40 8.57
N ALA A 61 2.92 14.05 9.63
CA ALA A 61 2.17 15.08 10.36
C ALA A 61 3.10 16.27 10.62
N PRO A 62 3.08 17.30 9.75
CA PRO A 62 4.07 18.38 9.84
C PRO A 62 3.87 19.33 11.01
N GLU A 63 2.70 19.37 11.63
CA GLU A 63 2.37 20.38 12.64
C GLU A 63 2.43 19.87 14.08
N VAL A 64 1.72 18.79 14.37
CA VAL A 64 1.62 18.20 15.71
C VAL A 64 1.52 16.68 15.58
N VAL A 65 1.74 15.99 16.70
CA VAL A 65 1.51 14.54 16.76
C VAL A 65 0.04 14.25 16.44
N MET A 66 -0.19 13.30 15.57
CA MET A 66 -1.51 12.83 15.17
C MET A 66 -1.55 11.31 15.18
N GLY A 67 -2.73 10.73 14.99
CA GLY A 67 -2.90 9.32 14.80
C GLY A 67 -3.67 9.04 13.52
N PHE A 68 -3.48 7.86 12.98
CA PHE A 68 -4.30 7.33 11.89
C PHE A 68 -4.93 6.04 12.38
N ASN A 69 -6.24 5.96 12.32
CA ASN A 69 -6.97 4.78 12.76
C ASN A 69 -8.03 4.40 11.74
N ALA A 70 -7.94 3.18 11.20
CA ALA A 70 -8.95 2.58 10.35
C ALA A 70 -9.55 1.37 11.10
N PRO A 71 -10.57 1.60 11.93
CA PRO A 71 -11.04 0.56 12.87
C PRO A 71 -11.65 -0.65 12.16
N ASP A 72 -12.25 -0.49 10.99
CA ASP A 72 -12.82 -1.61 10.24
C ASP A 72 -11.76 -2.61 9.77
N PHE A 73 -10.51 -2.18 9.65
CA PHE A 73 -9.37 -3.04 9.30
C PHE A 73 -8.45 -3.32 10.47
N LYS A 74 -8.76 -2.79 11.67
CA LYS A 74 -8.00 -2.98 12.91
C LYS A 74 -6.54 -2.54 12.78
N VAL A 75 -6.30 -1.46 12.08
CA VAL A 75 -4.97 -0.88 11.88
C VAL A 75 -4.94 0.56 12.36
N ARG A 76 -3.81 0.93 12.97
CA ARG A 76 -3.54 2.29 13.41
C ARG A 76 -2.04 2.58 13.46
N ALA A 77 -1.69 3.85 13.46
CA ALA A 77 -0.31 4.30 13.66
C ALA A 77 -0.28 5.69 14.30
N ASP A 78 0.71 5.93 15.14
CA ASP A 78 1.06 7.28 15.58
C ASP A 78 1.82 7.99 14.46
N ILE A 79 1.56 9.28 14.27
CA ILE A 79 2.24 10.09 13.27
C ILE A 79 2.96 11.21 14.00
N ILE A 80 4.29 11.16 14.03
CA ILE A 80 5.12 12.07 14.79
C ILE A 80 5.80 13.05 13.83
N PRO A 81 5.74 14.37 14.08
CA PRO A 81 6.41 15.36 13.24
C PRO A 81 7.91 15.05 13.07
N GLY A 82 8.40 15.22 11.85
CA GLY A 82 9.78 14.94 11.51
C GLY A 82 10.10 13.49 11.17
N THR A 83 9.11 12.60 11.23
CA THR A 83 9.25 11.18 10.86
C THR A 83 8.20 10.77 9.86
N VAL A 84 8.43 9.64 9.19
CA VAL A 84 7.44 8.99 8.32
C VAL A 84 7.01 7.71 8.99
N SER A 85 5.72 7.60 9.31
CA SER A 85 5.14 6.36 9.85
C SER A 85 4.61 5.52 8.70
N LYS A 86 5.03 4.27 8.63
CA LYS A 86 4.58 3.35 7.59
C LYS A 86 3.56 2.39 8.16
N LEU A 87 2.41 2.29 7.51
CA LEU A 87 1.34 1.40 7.89
C LEU A 87 0.99 0.51 6.71
N THR A 88 1.30 -0.78 6.83
CA THR A 88 1.07 -1.76 5.76
C THR A 88 -0.08 -2.66 6.14
N PHE A 89 -1.05 -2.81 5.24
CA PHE A 89 -2.17 -3.73 5.44
C PHE A 89 -2.76 -4.17 4.12
N THR A 90 -3.57 -5.22 4.18
CA THR A 90 -4.29 -5.75 3.03
C THR A 90 -5.79 -5.69 3.33
N PRO A 91 -6.56 -4.84 2.61
CA PRO A 91 -8.00 -4.78 2.85
C PRO A 91 -8.65 -6.11 2.46
N ASP A 92 -9.50 -6.64 3.34
CA ASP A 92 -10.13 -7.95 3.23
C ASP A 92 -11.62 -7.88 2.92
N LYS A 93 -12.17 -6.69 2.73
CA LYS A 93 -13.58 -6.47 2.44
C LYS A 93 -13.78 -5.22 1.60
N THR A 94 -14.78 -5.27 0.72
CA THR A 94 -15.17 -4.13 -0.12
C THR A 94 -16.16 -3.23 0.60
N GLY A 95 -16.22 -1.97 0.20
CA GLY A 95 -17.13 -0.99 0.74
C GLY A 95 -16.45 0.35 1.00
N THR A 96 -17.16 1.21 1.72
CA THR A 96 -16.70 2.52 2.13
C THR A 96 -16.53 2.54 3.63
N PHE A 97 -15.32 2.85 4.10
CA PHE A 97 -14.95 2.80 5.50
C PHE A 97 -14.33 4.11 5.94
N THR A 98 -14.50 4.48 7.20
CA THR A 98 -13.95 5.71 7.75
C THR A 98 -12.58 5.46 8.39
N PHE A 99 -11.64 6.35 8.16
CA PHE A 99 -10.45 6.48 9.00
C PHE A 99 -10.49 7.84 9.71
N LEU A 100 -9.83 7.92 10.85
CA LEU A 100 -9.90 9.09 11.71
C LEU A 100 -8.59 9.33 12.46
N CYS A 101 -8.43 10.54 12.96
CA CYS A 101 -7.37 10.88 13.89
C CYS A 101 -7.80 10.47 15.31
N ASP A 102 -7.04 9.60 15.95
CA ASP A 102 -7.35 9.05 17.28
C ASP A 102 -6.51 9.62 18.41
N ILE A 103 -5.69 10.63 18.11
CA ILE A 103 -4.93 11.40 19.10
C ILE A 103 -5.43 12.83 19.07
N PHE A 104 -5.76 13.39 20.24
CA PHE A 104 -6.22 14.80 20.31
C PHE A 104 -5.17 15.74 19.71
N CYS A 105 -5.55 16.48 18.68
CA CYS A 105 -4.65 17.35 17.92
C CYS A 105 -5.10 18.83 17.87
N GLY A 106 -6.16 19.19 18.58
CA GLY A 106 -6.68 20.54 18.66
C GLY A 106 -8.22 20.59 18.59
N ASP A 107 -8.79 21.78 18.49
CA ASP A 107 -10.25 22.00 18.60
C ASP A 107 -11.07 21.36 17.46
N GLY A 108 -10.45 21.08 16.31
CA GLY A 108 -11.10 20.41 15.18
C GLY A 108 -10.89 18.90 15.11
N HIS A 109 -10.33 18.30 16.14
CA HIS A 109 -9.99 16.88 16.20
C HIS A 109 -11.16 15.95 15.90
N GLU A 110 -12.32 16.21 16.44
CA GLU A 110 -13.50 15.34 16.29
C GLU A 110 -14.01 15.25 14.86
N GLN A 111 -13.68 16.22 14.03
CA GLN A 111 -14.11 16.28 12.63
C GLN A 111 -13.03 15.79 11.65
N MET A 112 -11.85 15.45 12.16
CA MET A 112 -10.72 15.03 11.34
C MET A 112 -10.86 13.58 10.94
N SER A 113 -11.34 13.34 9.73
CA SER A 113 -11.57 12.00 9.20
C SER A 113 -11.40 11.96 7.68
N GLY A 114 -11.39 10.77 7.16
CA GLY A 114 -11.37 10.50 5.72
C GLY A 114 -12.04 9.17 5.41
N THR A 115 -11.96 8.77 4.15
CA THR A 115 -12.68 7.61 3.64
C THR A 115 -11.75 6.66 2.90
N LEU A 116 -11.86 5.38 3.21
CA LEU A 116 -11.27 4.29 2.43
C LEU A 116 -12.36 3.70 1.53
N VAL A 117 -12.14 3.73 0.23
CA VAL A 117 -13.05 3.12 -0.75
C VAL A 117 -12.37 1.87 -1.28
N VAL A 118 -12.91 0.71 -0.92
CA VAL A 118 -12.34 -0.60 -1.31
C VAL A 118 -13.25 -1.26 -2.35
N THR A 119 -12.68 -1.55 -3.49
CA THR A 119 -13.40 -2.19 -4.60
C THR A 119 -12.90 -3.60 -4.90
#